data_1b85145e5e83793bc7715a83749ae798
#
_entry.id   1b85145e5e83793bc7715a83749ae798
#
_cell.length_a   1.000
_cell.length_b   1.000
_cell.length_c   1.000
_cell.angle_alpha   90.00
_cell.angle_beta   90.00
_cell.angle_gamma   90.00
#
_symmetry.space_group_name_H-M   'P 1'
#
loop_
_entity.id
_entity.type
_entity.pdbx_description
1 polymer ?
#
loop_
_entity_poly.entity_id
_entity_poly.type
_entity_poly.pdbx_seq_one_letter_code
_entity_poly.pdbx_strand_id
1 'polypeptide(L)'
;LWTFSTAARVTGDKSLLRYARHAFAFLPHFEDTERGGVYWSVTADGEPLDKTKHTYCQAFAIYGLAAYMRAIGESDPDYAPARDKAMALFRLIETKCSDAGGYGEAYEPDFTPVGNEKLSDNPKLMERHETASRTMNTLLHVLEGYAELYRAMPDEAVRRAGEVCLERFLNVMYNPSKRRLEVFYDSN
;
A
#
# COMPACT_ATOMS: atom_id res chain seq x y z
N LEU A 1 -5.68 11.99 -0.44
CA LEU A 1 -4.34 12.51 -0.76
C LEU A 1 -4.02 12.34 -2.24
N TRP A 2 -3.98 11.11 -2.77
CA TRP A 2 -3.65 10.80 -4.16
C TRP A 2 -4.50 11.57 -5.18
N THR A 3 -5.83 11.57 -5.03
CA THR A 3 -6.79 12.17 -5.97
C THR A 3 -6.48 13.64 -6.25
N PHE A 4 -6.38 14.44 -5.20
CA PHE A 4 -6.16 15.89 -5.35
C PHE A 4 -4.72 16.22 -5.77
N SER A 5 -3.73 15.43 -5.33
CA SER A 5 -2.35 15.56 -5.77
C SER A 5 -2.22 15.29 -7.27
N THR A 6 -2.80 14.18 -7.73
CA THR A 6 -2.77 13.81 -9.14
C THR A 6 -3.57 14.78 -10.00
N ALA A 7 -4.76 15.21 -9.54
CA ALA A 7 -5.57 16.19 -10.25
C ALA A 7 -4.82 17.52 -10.40
N ALA A 8 -4.22 18.06 -9.32
CA ALA A 8 -3.43 19.28 -9.38
C ALA A 8 -2.30 19.20 -10.41
N ARG A 9 -1.59 18.06 -10.42
CA ARG A 9 -0.48 17.82 -11.35
C ARG A 9 -0.95 17.70 -12.81
N VAL A 10 -2.05 16.98 -13.05
CA VAL A 10 -2.54 16.70 -14.43
C VAL A 10 -3.23 17.92 -15.04
N THR A 11 -4.02 18.63 -14.25
CA THR A 11 -4.77 19.82 -14.72
C THR A 11 -3.95 21.10 -14.66
N GLY A 12 -2.87 21.14 -13.87
CA GLY A 12 -2.13 22.37 -13.57
C GLY A 12 -2.83 23.28 -12.55
N ASP A 13 -4.01 22.90 -12.05
CA ASP A 13 -4.76 23.68 -11.06
C ASP A 13 -4.19 23.50 -9.65
N LYS A 14 -3.30 24.40 -9.27
CA LYS A 14 -2.66 24.39 -7.94
C LYS A 14 -3.64 24.65 -6.79
N SER A 15 -4.84 25.15 -7.04
CA SER A 15 -5.85 25.35 -6.00
C SER A 15 -6.27 24.03 -5.36
N LEU A 16 -6.16 22.91 -6.08
CA LEU A 16 -6.44 21.57 -5.60
C LEU A 16 -5.45 21.09 -4.53
N LEU A 17 -4.24 21.66 -4.47
CA LEU A 17 -3.24 21.29 -3.47
C LEU A 17 -3.72 21.59 -2.03
N ARG A 18 -4.63 22.53 -1.82
CA ARG A 18 -5.21 22.76 -0.49
C ARG A 18 -5.89 21.52 0.09
N TYR A 19 -6.57 20.74 -0.75
CA TYR A 19 -7.23 19.50 -0.33
C TYR A 19 -6.21 18.36 -0.12
N ALA A 20 -5.16 18.32 -0.95
CA ALA A 20 -4.07 17.39 -0.75
C ALA A 20 -3.33 17.68 0.57
N ARG A 21 -3.04 18.95 0.89
CA ARG A 21 -2.42 19.36 2.17
C ARG A 21 -3.32 19.00 3.37
N HIS A 22 -4.62 19.20 3.24
CA HIS A 22 -5.57 18.80 4.30
C HIS A 22 -5.50 17.29 4.55
N ALA A 23 -5.51 16.49 3.49
CA ALA A 23 -5.39 15.03 3.62
C ALA A 23 -4.01 14.61 4.18
N PHE A 24 -2.93 15.28 3.79
CA PHE A 24 -1.60 15.03 4.33
C PHE A 24 -1.51 15.37 5.82
N ALA A 25 -2.08 16.51 6.23
CA ALA A 25 -2.14 16.93 7.63
C ALA A 25 -2.98 16.00 8.51
N PHE A 26 -3.97 15.28 7.92
CA PHE A 26 -4.80 14.31 8.63
C PHE A 26 -4.17 12.90 8.70
N LEU A 27 -3.21 12.60 7.84
CA LEU A 27 -2.57 11.27 7.76
C LEU A 27 -1.99 10.77 9.10
N PRO A 28 -1.39 11.62 9.97
CA PRO A 28 -0.87 11.18 11.27
C PRO A 28 -1.90 10.48 12.17
N HIS A 29 -3.19 10.74 12.01
CA HIS A 29 -4.25 10.04 12.76
C HIS A 29 -4.35 8.54 12.43
N PHE A 30 -3.90 8.15 11.24
CA PHE A 30 -3.81 6.74 10.85
C PHE A 30 -2.53 6.06 11.32
N GLU A 31 -1.51 6.81 11.73
CA GLU A 31 -0.18 6.26 12.03
C GLU A 31 -0.16 5.58 13.41
N ASP A 32 0.35 4.36 13.45
CA ASP A 32 0.73 3.70 14.70
C ASP A 32 2.15 4.14 15.09
N THR A 33 2.23 5.05 16.03
CA THR A 33 3.51 5.62 16.48
C THR A 33 4.33 4.66 17.35
N GLU A 34 3.72 3.58 17.86
CA GLU A 34 4.41 2.59 18.71
C GLU A 34 5.04 1.48 17.86
N ARG A 35 4.26 0.95 16.90
CA ARG A 35 4.63 -0.24 16.10
C ARG A 35 4.92 0.06 14.64
N GLY A 36 4.57 1.27 14.21
CA GLY A 36 4.70 1.71 12.82
C GLY A 36 3.53 1.25 11.93
N GLY A 37 3.50 1.80 10.73
CA GLY A 37 2.43 1.53 9.76
C GLY A 37 1.19 2.36 10.00
N VAL A 38 0.16 2.12 9.16
CA VAL A 38 -1.13 2.79 9.26
C VAL A 38 -2.24 1.80 9.61
N TYR A 39 -3.21 2.27 10.39
CA TYR A 39 -4.40 1.52 10.75
C TYR A 39 -5.34 1.37 9.54
N TRP A 40 -6.23 0.38 9.61
CA TRP A 40 -7.28 0.17 8.62
C TRP A 40 -8.24 1.37 8.54
N SER A 41 -8.73 1.82 9.69
CA SER A 41 -9.66 2.96 9.73
C SER A 41 -9.55 3.77 11.01
N VAL A 42 -9.95 5.02 10.89
CA VAL A 42 -10.12 5.97 12.00
C VAL A 42 -11.51 6.61 11.92
N THR A 43 -11.97 7.17 13.03
CA THR A 43 -13.19 8.00 13.05
C THR A 43 -12.99 9.31 12.30
N ALA A 44 -14.09 10.05 12.07
CA ALA A 44 -14.01 11.39 11.48
C ALA A 44 -13.18 12.38 12.31
N ASP A 45 -13.08 12.14 13.62
CA ASP A 45 -12.29 12.96 14.55
C ASP A 45 -10.83 12.48 14.67
N GLY A 46 -10.46 11.40 13.93
CA GLY A 46 -9.10 10.89 13.88
C GLY A 46 -8.74 9.87 14.95
N GLU A 47 -9.71 9.35 15.70
CA GLU A 47 -9.46 8.29 16.66
C GLU A 47 -9.38 6.93 15.96
N PRO A 48 -8.40 6.06 16.31
CA PRO A 48 -8.30 4.73 15.71
C PRO A 48 -9.57 3.90 15.96
N LEU A 49 -10.21 3.44 14.87
CA LEU A 49 -11.43 2.63 14.93
C LEU A 49 -11.12 1.14 14.71
N ASP A 50 -10.43 0.80 13.64
CA ASP A 50 -9.92 -0.53 13.38
C ASP A 50 -8.39 -0.44 13.22
N LYS A 51 -7.67 -1.08 14.14
CA LYS A 51 -6.21 -1.02 14.23
C LYS A 51 -5.50 -2.12 13.45
N THR A 52 -6.24 -2.99 12.75
CA THR A 52 -5.62 -4.01 11.88
C THR A 52 -4.78 -3.34 10.80
N LYS A 53 -3.75 -4.03 10.35
CA LYS A 53 -2.78 -3.51 9.37
C LYS A 53 -2.83 -4.35 8.11
N HIS A 54 -3.51 -3.85 7.12
CA HIS A 54 -3.55 -4.47 5.80
C HIS A 54 -2.37 -4.00 4.96
N THR A 55 -1.66 -4.93 4.33
CA THR A 55 -0.49 -4.61 3.50
C THR A 55 -0.85 -3.63 2.39
N TYR A 56 -1.98 -3.83 1.71
CA TYR A 56 -2.38 -2.92 0.66
C TYR A 56 -2.72 -1.50 1.17
N CYS A 57 -3.16 -1.35 2.43
CA CYS A 57 -3.35 -0.01 3.02
C CYS A 57 -2.03 0.70 3.25
N GLN A 58 -0.98 -0.02 3.68
CA GLN A 58 0.36 0.52 3.76
C GLN A 58 0.84 0.99 2.37
N ALA A 59 0.59 0.17 1.35
CA ALA A 59 0.93 0.49 -0.03
C ALA A 59 0.15 1.70 -0.57
N PHE A 60 -1.15 1.83 -0.28
CA PHE A 60 -1.94 3.01 -0.63
C PHE A 60 -1.45 4.28 0.06
N ALA A 61 -0.98 4.18 1.30
CA ALA A 61 -0.38 5.33 1.98
C ALA A 61 0.90 5.77 1.24
N ILE A 62 1.77 4.83 0.84
CA ILE A 62 2.95 5.13 -0.01
C ILE A 62 2.51 5.78 -1.31
N TYR A 63 1.51 5.22 -2.00
CA TYR A 63 0.99 5.71 -3.28
C TYR A 63 0.49 7.15 -3.18
N GLY A 64 -0.27 7.44 -2.12
CA GLY A 64 -0.75 8.80 -1.84
C GLY A 64 0.35 9.78 -1.52
N LEU A 65 1.32 9.40 -0.68
CA LEU A 65 2.48 10.22 -0.32
C LEU A 65 3.37 10.51 -1.52
N ALA A 66 3.66 9.51 -2.35
CA ALA A 66 4.46 9.66 -3.55
C ALA A 66 3.79 10.60 -4.57
N ALA A 67 2.48 10.45 -4.80
CA ALA A 67 1.73 11.37 -5.65
C ALA A 67 1.75 12.81 -5.11
N TYR A 68 1.68 12.97 -3.79
CA TYR A 68 1.77 14.28 -3.13
C TYR A 68 3.15 14.91 -3.34
N MET A 69 4.23 14.17 -3.08
CA MET A 69 5.60 14.61 -3.34
C MET A 69 5.78 15.13 -4.77
N ARG A 70 5.28 14.39 -5.75
CA ARG A 70 5.33 14.80 -7.17
C ARG A 70 4.52 16.04 -7.50
N ALA A 71 3.45 16.29 -6.75
CA ALA A 71 2.58 17.46 -6.97
C ALA A 71 3.15 18.73 -6.37
N ILE A 72 3.81 18.63 -5.20
CA ILE A 72 4.35 19.80 -4.49
C ILE A 72 5.79 20.15 -4.92
N GLY A 73 6.60 19.14 -5.27
CA GLY A 73 8.01 19.28 -5.64
C GLY A 73 8.97 19.40 -4.45
N GLU A 74 10.25 19.16 -4.71
CA GLU A 74 11.28 19.01 -3.68
C GLU A 74 11.54 20.26 -2.81
N SER A 75 11.21 21.44 -3.33
CA SER A 75 11.39 22.71 -2.60
C SER A 75 10.28 22.98 -1.58
N ASP A 76 9.21 22.21 -1.59
CA ASP A 76 8.09 22.36 -0.67
C ASP A 76 8.44 21.82 0.73
N PRO A 77 8.09 22.50 1.83
CA PRO A 77 8.41 22.02 3.18
C PRO A 77 7.80 20.67 3.54
N ASP A 78 6.69 20.27 2.91
CA ASP A 78 6.05 18.98 3.15
C ASP A 78 6.76 17.82 2.42
N TYR A 79 7.66 18.11 1.47
CA TYR A 79 8.30 17.08 0.66
C TYR A 79 9.14 16.10 1.50
N ALA A 80 10.03 16.59 2.33
CA ALA A 80 10.87 15.76 3.16
C ALA A 80 10.07 14.92 4.18
N PRO A 81 9.09 15.48 4.92
CA PRO A 81 8.20 14.68 5.77
C PRO A 81 7.42 13.60 5.00
N ALA A 82 6.90 13.92 3.82
CA ALA A 82 6.16 12.95 3.00
C ALA A 82 7.07 11.80 2.51
N ARG A 83 8.28 12.13 2.06
CA ARG A 83 9.31 11.16 1.66
C ARG A 83 9.67 10.23 2.82
N ASP A 84 9.95 10.77 3.98
CA ASP A 84 10.40 10.01 5.14
C ASP A 84 9.32 9.03 5.62
N LYS A 85 8.04 9.46 5.61
CA LYS A 85 6.89 8.59 5.86
C LYS A 85 6.74 7.49 4.81
N ALA A 86 6.84 7.81 3.53
CA ALA A 86 6.75 6.83 2.45
C ALA A 86 7.86 5.78 2.54
N MET A 87 9.10 6.19 2.82
CA MET A 87 10.22 5.27 2.98
C MET A 87 10.15 4.45 4.26
N ALA A 88 9.56 4.98 5.33
CA ALA A 88 9.29 4.21 6.56
C ALA A 88 8.27 3.09 6.28
N LEU A 89 7.19 3.40 5.57
CA LEU A 89 6.19 2.40 5.16
C LEU A 89 6.76 1.37 4.17
N PHE A 90 7.59 1.79 3.22
CA PHE A 90 8.29 0.87 2.33
C PHE A 90 9.12 -0.14 3.13
N ARG A 91 9.98 0.32 4.02
CA ARG A 91 10.80 -0.56 4.88
C ARG A 91 9.94 -1.47 5.75
N LEU A 92 8.81 -0.97 6.25
CA LEU A 92 7.88 -1.75 7.05
C LEU A 92 7.25 -2.89 6.23
N ILE A 93 6.77 -2.63 5.03
CA ILE A 93 6.22 -3.66 4.14
C ILE A 93 7.28 -4.73 3.87
N GLU A 94 8.49 -4.34 3.49
CA GLU A 94 9.56 -5.28 3.17
C GLU A 94 10.04 -6.12 4.36
N THR A 95 9.92 -5.61 5.59
CA THR A 95 10.42 -6.29 6.80
C THR A 95 9.36 -7.00 7.60
N LYS A 96 8.08 -6.59 7.51
CA LYS A 96 6.97 -7.10 8.35
C LYS A 96 5.87 -7.79 7.56
N CYS A 97 5.68 -7.40 6.29
CA CYS A 97 4.56 -7.87 5.49
C CYS A 97 5.00 -8.77 4.32
N SER A 98 6.31 -8.98 4.12
CA SER A 98 6.85 -9.80 3.04
C SER A 98 7.65 -10.98 3.55
N ASP A 99 7.64 -12.07 2.78
CA ASP A 99 8.47 -13.27 2.95
C ASP A 99 8.83 -13.89 1.58
N ALA A 100 9.43 -15.08 1.58
CA ALA A 100 9.81 -15.78 0.36
C ALA A 100 8.62 -16.03 -0.58
N GLY A 101 7.40 -16.17 -0.05
CA GLY A 101 6.17 -16.36 -0.82
C GLY A 101 5.59 -15.08 -1.40
N GLY A 102 5.96 -13.90 -0.94
CA GLY A 102 5.45 -12.57 -1.35
C GLY A 102 4.90 -11.76 -0.19
N TYR A 103 3.82 -11.01 -0.44
CA TYR A 103 3.23 -10.12 0.54
C TYR A 103 2.01 -10.76 1.21
N GLY A 104 2.01 -10.83 2.55
CA GLY A 104 0.84 -11.25 3.31
C GLY A 104 -0.27 -10.20 3.27
N GLU A 105 -1.51 -10.60 3.60
CA GLU A 105 -2.69 -9.76 3.41
C GLU A 105 -2.92 -8.78 4.56
N ALA A 106 -3.05 -9.30 5.78
CA ALA A 106 -3.45 -8.52 6.94
C ALA A 106 -2.83 -9.03 8.23
N TYR A 107 -2.72 -8.12 9.18
CA TYR A 107 -2.05 -8.33 10.45
C TYR A 107 -2.80 -7.65 11.59
N GLU A 108 -2.68 -8.23 12.78
CA GLU A 108 -3.01 -7.54 14.02
C GLU A 108 -2.07 -6.32 14.22
N PRO A 109 -2.35 -5.41 15.16
CA PRO A 109 -1.52 -4.22 15.37
C PRO A 109 -0.03 -4.50 15.63
N ASP A 110 0.31 -5.67 16.16
CA ASP A 110 1.69 -6.11 16.44
C ASP A 110 2.37 -6.84 15.28
N PHE A 111 1.72 -6.88 14.10
CA PHE A 111 2.12 -7.61 12.90
C PHE A 111 2.04 -9.15 13.01
N THR A 112 1.29 -9.68 13.97
CA THR A 112 0.86 -11.08 13.92
C THR A 112 -0.10 -11.28 12.75
N PRO A 113 0.12 -12.26 11.86
CA PRO A 113 -0.78 -12.49 10.72
C PRO A 113 -2.22 -12.77 11.15
N VAL A 114 -3.18 -12.15 10.49
CA VAL A 114 -4.62 -12.41 10.67
C VAL A 114 -5.02 -13.59 9.78
N GLY A 115 -5.88 -14.49 10.29
CA GLY A 115 -6.39 -15.60 9.50
C GLY A 115 -7.22 -15.12 8.30
N ASN A 116 -7.09 -15.84 7.18
CA ASN A 116 -7.70 -15.46 5.90
C ASN A 116 -9.24 -15.52 5.92
N GLU A 117 -9.83 -16.22 6.86
CA GLU A 117 -11.28 -16.25 7.08
C GLU A 117 -11.88 -14.87 7.38
N LYS A 118 -11.06 -13.93 7.85
CA LYS A 118 -11.47 -12.54 8.10
C LYS A 118 -11.35 -11.64 6.85
N LEU A 119 -10.74 -12.12 5.77
CA LEU A 119 -10.43 -11.32 4.58
C LEU A 119 -11.48 -11.42 3.48
N SER A 120 -12.47 -12.29 3.61
CA SER A 120 -13.50 -12.47 2.61
C SER A 120 -14.87 -12.70 3.26
N ASP A 121 -15.83 -11.85 2.90
CA ASP A 121 -17.25 -12.06 3.23
C ASP A 121 -17.93 -13.07 2.28
N ASN A 122 -17.17 -13.73 1.40
CA ASN A 122 -17.72 -14.66 0.44
C ASN A 122 -17.87 -16.08 1.04
N PRO A 123 -19.11 -16.53 1.38
CA PRO A 123 -19.33 -17.83 2.00
C PRO A 123 -18.80 -19.00 1.17
N LYS A 124 -18.77 -18.87 -0.16
CA LYS A 124 -18.30 -19.94 -1.06
C LYS A 124 -16.79 -20.16 -0.99
N LEU A 125 -16.01 -19.13 -0.63
CA LEU A 125 -14.55 -19.29 -0.40
C LEU A 125 -14.31 -19.91 0.98
N MET A 126 -15.15 -19.60 1.97
CA MET A 126 -15.09 -20.19 3.30
C MET A 126 -15.46 -21.69 3.29
N GLU A 127 -16.45 -22.09 2.50
CA GLU A 127 -16.90 -23.49 2.38
C GLU A 127 -15.83 -24.41 1.73
N ARG A 128 -14.95 -23.86 0.90
CA ARG A 128 -13.93 -24.66 0.18
C ARG A 128 -12.67 -24.90 0.99
N HIS A 129 -12.52 -24.29 2.17
CA HIS A 129 -11.27 -24.30 2.96
C HIS A 129 -10.02 -23.91 2.12
N GLU A 130 -10.23 -23.25 0.98
CA GLU A 130 -9.17 -22.70 0.14
C GLU A 130 -8.71 -21.40 0.79
N THR A 131 -7.85 -21.53 1.78
CA THR A 131 -7.19 -20.39 2.43
C THR A 131 -6.07 -19.92 1.52
N ALA A 132 -6.44 -19.15 0.49
CA ALA A 132 -5.42 -18.43 -0.25
C ALA A 132 -4.69 -17.49 0.71
N SER A 133 -3.41 -17.73 0.89
CA SER A 133 -2.60 -16.90 1.80
C SER A 133 -2.30 -15.52 1.23
N ARG A 134 -2.52 -15.33 -0.07
CA ARG A 134 -2.12 -14.14 -0.81
C ARG A 134 -3.08 -13.84 -1.95
N THR A 135 -3.24 -12.55 -2.26
CA THR A 135 -4.10 -12.09 -3.34
C THR A 135 -3.34 -11.27 -4.37
N MET A 136 -3.85 -11.32 -5.60
CA MET A 136 -3.42 -10.41 -6.66
C MET A 136 -3.65 -8.95 -6.25
N ASN A 137 -4.73 -8.68 -5.52
CA ASN A 137 -5.10 -7.33 -5.10
C ASN A 137 -3.99 -6.67 -4.26
N THR A 138 -3.51 -7.37 -3.24
CA THR A 138 -2.42 -6.85 -2.40
C THR A 138 -1.13 -6.67 -3.22
N LEU A 139 -0.74 -7.65 -4.02
CA LEU A 139 0.46 -7.53 -4.86
C LEU A 139 0.37 -6.37 -5.85
N LEU A 140 -0.81 -6.15 -6.47
CA LEU A 140 -1.05 -5.04 -7.39
C LEU A 140 -0.83 -3.69 -6.70
N HIS A 141 -1.41 -3.49 -5.53
CA HIS A 141 -1.31 -2.21 -4.82
C HIS A 141 0.08 -1.95 -4.25
N VAL A 142 0.81 -3.01 -3.87
CA VAL A 142 2.25 -2.88 -3.53
C VAL A 142 3.05 -2.41 -4.75
N LEU A 143 2.84 -3.03 -5.92
CA LEU A 143 3.49 -2.62 -7.16
C LEU A 143 3.15 -1.17 -7.54
N GLU A 144 1.88 -0.77 -7.44
CA GLU A 144 1.45 0.61 -7.71
C GLU A 144 2.11 1.62 -6.76
N GLY A 145 2.13 1.32 -5.47
CA GLY A 145 2.78 2.15 -4.45
C GLY A 145 4.28 2.31 -4.71
N TYR A 146 4.96 1.22 -5.01
CA TYR A 146 6.41 1.24 -5.29
C TYR A 146 6.74 1.92 -6.61
N ALA A 147 5.94 1.70 -7.65
CA ALA A 147 6.13 2.36 -8.93
C ALA A 147 5.97 3.89 -8.81
N GLU A 148 4.96 4.37 -8.08
CA GLU A 148 4.77 5.80 -7.88
C GLU A 148 5.85 6.39 -6.97
N LEU A 149 6.28 5.66 -5.93
CA LEU A 149 7.38 6.08 -5.06
C LEU A 149 8.70 6.20 -5.85
N TYR A 150 9.02 5.22 -6.68
CA TYR A 150 10.19 5.27 -7.54
C TYR A 150 10.14 6.44 -8.54
N ARG A 151 8.95 6.77 -9.06
CA ARG A 151 8.76 7.95 -9.92
C ARG A 151 8.90 9.28 -9.17
N ALA A 152 8.56 9.31 -7.89
CA ALA A 152 8.69 10.50 -7.05
C ALA A 152 10.13 10.72 -6.60
N MET A 153 10.81 9.64 -6.25
CA MET A 153 12.22 9.64 -5.86
C MET A 153 12.85 8.30 -6.26
N PRO A 154 13.74 8.30 -7.25
CA PRO A 154 14.46 7.10 -7.66
C PRO A 154 15.32 6.56 -6.52
N ASP A 155 14.99 5.34 -6.06
CA ASP A 155 15.72 4.60 -5.03
C ASP A 155 15.89 3.15 -5.49
N GLU A 156 17.09 2.61 -5.36
CA GLU A 156 17.44 1.29 -5.89
C GLU A 156 16.75 0.14 -5.16
N ALA A 157 16.50 0.28 -3.84
CA ALA A 157 15.76 -0.75 -3.09
C ALA A 157 14.29 -0.78 -3.51
N VAL A 158 13.67 0.40 -3.69
CA VAL A 158 12.28 0.51 -4.20
C VAL A 158 12.16 -0.07 -5.61
N ARG A 159 13.13 0.22 -6.49
CA ARG A 159 13.17 -0.34 -7.85
C ARG A 159 13.19 -1.88 -7.83
N ARG A 160 14.11 -2.47 -7.06
CA ARG A 160 14.25 -3.93 -6.95
C ARG A 160 12.99 -4.58 -6.38
N ALA A 161 12.39 -4.02 -5.34
CA ALA A 161 11.15 -4.53 -4.77
C ALA A 161 9.99 -4.47 -5.79
N GLY A 162 9.90 -3.39 -6.58
CA GLY A 162 8.93 -3.29 -7.68
C GLY A 162 9.16 -4.33 -8.78
N GLU A 163 10.41 -4.62 -9.13
CA GLU A 163 10.76 -5.67 -10.09
C GLU A 163 10.35 -7.06 -9.59
N VAL A 164 10.57 -7.36 -8.31
CA VAL A 164 10.11 -8.62 -7.69
C VAL A 164 8.58 -8.74 -7.76
N CYS A 165 7.82 -7.65 -7.52
CA CYS A 165 6.37 -7.66 -7.71
C CYS A 165 6.00 -8.02 -9.16
N LEU A 166 6.66 -7.40 -10.14
CA LEU A 166 6.40 -7.64 -11.56
C LEU A 166 6.73 -9.08 -11.96
N GLU A 167 7.86 -9.62 -11.50
CA GLU A 167 8.24 -11.02 -11.73
C GLU A 167 7.19 -11.98 -11.18
N ARG A 168 6.61 -11.70 -10.00
CA ARG A 168 5.54 -12.51 -9.42
C ARG A 168 4.27 -12.46 -10.27
N PHE A 169 3.88 -11.31 -10.80
CA PHE A 169 2.77 -11.24 -11.74
C PHE A 169 3.00 -12.12 -12.96
N LEU A 170 4.19 -12.11 -13.53
CA LEU A 170 4.51 -12.85 -14.76
C LEU A 170 4.67 -14.35 -14.51
N ASN A 171 5.31 -14.74 -13.41
CA ASN A 171 5.74 -16.12 -13.20
C ASN A 171 4.83 -16.92 -12.27
N VAL A 172 4.06 -16.25 -11.39
CA VAL A 172 3.19 -16.92 -10.41
C VAL A 172 1.72 -16.72 -10.74
N MET A 173 1.32 -15.50 -11.06
CA MET A 173 -0.10 -15.18 -11.22
C MET A 173 -0.61 -15.29 -12.64
N TYR A 174 0.24 -15.09 -13.65
CA TYR A 174 -0.18 -15.24 -15.03
C TYR A 174 -0.32 -16.69 -15.45
N ASN A 175 -1.55 -17.07 -15.81
CA ASN A 175 -1.85 -18.39 -16.36
C ASN A 175 -1.86 -18.33 -17.90
N PRO A 176 -0.80 -18.82 -18.58
CA PRO A 176 -0.68 -18.71 -20.03
C PRO A 176 -1.72 -19.51 -20.79
N SER A 177 -2.20 -20.64 -20.25
CA SER A 177 -3.22 -21.47 -20.90
C SER A 177 -4.60 -20.79 -20.90
N LYS A 178 -4.91 -20.06 -19.84
CA LYS A 178 -6.17 -19.31 -19.67
C LYS A 178 -6.05 -17.86 -20.14
N ARG A 179 -4.84 -17.36 -20.41
CA ARG A 179 -4.53 -15.97 -20.76
C ARG A 179 -5.11 -14.95 -19.77
N ARG A 180 -5.01 -15.25 -18.47
CA ARG A 180 -5.51 -14.39 -17.40
C ARG A 180 -4.59 -14.44 -16.17
N LEU A 181 -4.75 -13.48 -15.30
CA LEU A 181 -4.17 -13.51 -13.95
C LEU A 181 -5.07 -14.36 -13.04
N GLU A 182 -4.48 -15.18 -12.20
CA GLU A 182 -5.18 -15.83 -11.10
C GLU A 182 -5.28 -14.85 -9.92
N VAL A 183 -6.45 -14.83 -9.26
CA VAL A 183 -6.75 -13.84 -8.21
C VAL A 183 -6.11 -14.20 -6.88
N PHE A 184 -5.98 -15.51 -6.63
CA PHE A 184 -5.43 -16.07 -5.41
C PHE A 184 -4.26 -16.97 -5.72
N TYR A 185 -3.29 -17.01 -4.84
CA TYR A 185 -2.15 -17.92 -4.93
C TYR A 185 -1.64 -18.27 -3.53
N ASP A 186 -1.01 -19.43 -3.43
CA ASP A 186 -0.35 -19.91 -2.22
C ASP A 186 1.14 -19.61 -2.24
N SER A 187 1.76 -19.61 -1.08
CA SER A 187 3.18 -19.36 -0.89
C SER A 187 4.08 -20.57 -1.16
N ASN A 188 3.53 -21.67 -1.72
CA ASN A 188 4.28 -22.88 -2.04
C ASN A 188 5.01 -22.79 -3.36
#